data_af75061b965f931f640f68353d9f3b40
#
_entry.id   af75061b965f931f640f68353d9f3b40
#
_cell.length_a   1.000
_cell.length_b   1.000
_cell.length_c   1.000
_cell.angle_alpha   90.00
_cell.angle_beta   90.00
_cell.angle_gamma   90.00
#
_symmetry.space_group_name_H-M   'P 1'
#
loop_
_entity.id
_entity.type
_entity.pdbx_description
1 polymer ?
#
loop_
_entity_poly.entity_id
_entity_poly.type
_entity_poly.pdbx_seq_one_letter_code
_entity_poly.pdbx_strand_id
1 'polypeptide(L)'
;DYDDWQLNGDILFWFENLNCALEISSMGIRVDEKALNEQLKKSGCEDRKNLPYHKMLLNGELPCTIGGGIGQSRLCMLLLDRAHVGEVQASIWPEEMKEECRKHKIFLL
;
A
#
# COMPACT_ATOMS: atom_id res chain seq x y z
N ASP A 1 6.09 -2.12 -13.15
CA ASP A 1 5.03 -1.31 -13.74
C ASP A 1 3.70 -2.06 -13.94
N TYR A 2 3.62 -3.31 -13.55
CA TYR A 2 2.43 -4.14 -13.51
C TYR A 2 2.49 -5.04 -12.28
N ASP A 3 1.48 -5.00 -11.43
CA ASP A 3 1.43 -5.82 -10.23
C ASP A 3 1.17 -7.29 -10.61
N ASP A 4 2.06 -8.14 -10.17
CA ASP A 4 1.93 -9.59 -10.32
C ASP A 4 1.54 -10.22 -8.99
N TRP A 5 0.28 -10.62 -8.85
CA TRP A 5 -0.25 -11.21 -7.63
C TRP A 5 0.37 -12.55 -7.25
N GLN A 6 1.13 -13.18 -8.14
CA GLN A 6 1.94 -14.36 -7.81
C GLN A 6 3.18 -14.01 -6.98
N LEU A 7 3.59 -12.74 -7.02
CA LEU A 7 4.77 -12.22 -6.34
C LEU A 7 4.42 -11.26 -5.18
N ASN A 8 3.15 -10.94 -5.02
CA ASN A 8 2.64 -9.99 -4.03
C ASN A 8 1.77 -10.69 -2.98
N GLY A 9 1.70 -10.09 -1.81
CA GLY A 9 0.82 -10.52 -0.74
C GLY A 9 0.46 -9.37 0.18
N ASP A 10 -0.75 -9.43 0.73
CA ASP A 10 -1.27 -8.46 1.66
C ASP A 10 -1.51 -9.09 3.02
N ILE A 11 -1.30 -8.32 4.07
CA ILE A 11 -1.65 -8.72 5.44
C ILE A 11 -2.93 -8.00 5.82
N LEU A 12 -4.00 -8.77 6.00
CA LEU A 12 -5.30 -8.29 6.43
C LEU A 12 -5.60 -8.77 7.85
N PHE A 13 -6.07 -7.85 8.68
CA PHE A 13 -6.60 -8.18 10.00
C PHE A 13 -8.12 -7.98 10.01
N TRP A 14 -8.81 -8.86 10.70
CA TRP A 14 -10.21 -8.61 11.00
C TRP A 14 -10.31 -7.50 12.05
N PHE A 15 -10.97 -6.41 11.70
CA PHE A 15 -11.13 -5.26 12.57
C PHE A 15 -12.56 -5.25 13.12
N GLU A 16 -12.69 -5.71 14.37
CA GLU A 16 -13.99 -5.93 14.99
C GLU A 16 -14.82 -4.66 15.12
N ASN A 17 -14.16 -3.54 15.44
CA ASN A 17 -14.81 -2.25 15.64
C ASN A 17 -15.62 -1.78 14.40
N LEU A 18 -15.15 -2.08 13.20
CA LEU A 18 -15.83 -1.77 11.95
C LEU A 18 -16.44 -2.99 11.27
N ASN A 19 -16.28 -4.18 11.86
CA ASN A 19 -16.74 -5.45 11.31
C ASN A 19 -16.29 -5.67 9.85
N CYS A 20 -15.02 -5.38 9.56
CA CYS A 20 -14.44 -5.50 8.22
C CYS A 20 -12.99 -5.96 8.25
N ALA A 21 -12.48 -6.40 7.11
CA ALA A 21 -11.06 -6.65 6.92
C ALA A 21 -10.31 -5.33 6.74
N LEU A 22 -9.24 -5.14 7.50
CA LEU A 22 -8.36 -3.98 7.41
C LEU A 22 -7.00 -4.42 6.88
N GLU A 23 -6.63 -3.95 5.70
CA GLU A 23 -5.31 -4.15 5.14
C GLU A 23 -4.28 -3.29 5.88
N ILE A 24 -3.31 -3.93 6.49
CA ILE A 24 -2.24 -3.27 7.26
C ILE A 24 -0.96 -3.14 6.44
N SER A 25 -0.65 -4.14 5.63
CA SER A 25 0.59 -4.17 4.86
C SER A 25 0.36 -4.82 3.50
N SER A 26 0.98 -4.26 2.49
CA SER A 26 1.15 -4.88 1.18
C SER A 26 2.64 -5.08 0.92
N MET A 27 3.01 -6.26 0.43
CA MET A 27 4.41 -6.62 0.20
C MET A 27 4.57 -7.48 -1.04
N GLY A 28 5.77 -7.48 -1.60
CA GLY A 28 6.06 -8.29 -2.76
C GLY A 28 7.55 -8.55 -2.96
N ILE A 29 7.83 -9.67 -3.61
CA ILE A 29 9.15 -9.95 -4.16
C ILE A 29 9.37 -8.94 -5.29
N ARG A 30 10.45 -8.18 -5.21
CA ARG A 30 10.76 -7.19 -6.24
C ARG A 30 11.22 -7.88 -7.52
N VAL A 31 10.95 -7.24 -8.65
CA VAL A 31 11.22 -7.81 -9.98
C VAL A 31 12.71 -8.11 -10.16
N ASP A 32 12.99 -9.27 -10.76
CA ASP A 32 14.25 -9.60 -11.40
C ASP A 32 14.23 -9.19 -12.87
N GLU A 33 15.30 -9.48 -13.60
CA GLU A 33 15.46 -9.10 -15.00
C GLU A 33 14.36 -9.71 -15.89
N LYS A 34 13.99 -10.95 -15.60
CA LYS A 34 12.97 -11.69 -16.37
C LYS A 34 11.57 -11.13 -16.08
N ALA A 35 11.23 -10.99 -14.81
CA ALA A 35 9.93 -10.46 -14.39
C ALA A 35 9.73 -9.03 -14.89
N LEU A 36 10.76 -8.17 -14.80
CA LEU A 36 10.70 -6.81 -15.33
C LEU A 36 10.39 -6.79 -16.83
N ASN A 37 11.09 -7.61 -17.61
CA ASN A 37 10.87 -7.70 -19.06
C ASN A 37 9.42 -8.13 -19.38
N GLU A 38 8.91 -9.13 -18.67
CA GLU A 38 7.55 -9.62 -18.86
C GLU A 38 6.50 -8.57 -18.47
N GLN A 39 6.70 -7.89 -17.34
CA GLN A 39 5.78 -6.85 -16.86
C GLN A 39 5.76 -5.63 -17.78
N LEU A 40 6.90 -5.16 -18.25
CA LEU A 40 6.98 -4.06 -19.21
C LEU A 40 6.28 -4.40 -20.52
N LYS A 41 6.39 -5.63 -20.98
CA LYS A 41 5.69 -6.10 -22.15
C LYS A 41 4.17 -6.18 -21.93
N LYS A 42 3.72 -6.73 -20.80
CA LYS A 42 2.30 -6.81 -20.43
C LYS A 42 1.65 -5.43 -20.31
N SER A 43 2.39 -4.44 -19.79
CA SER A 43 1.92 -3.06 -19.62
C SER A 43 2.05 -2.19 -20.88
N GLY A 44 2.71 -2.69 -21.93
CA GLY A 44 2.99 -1.90 -23.12
C GLY A 44 3.99 -0.76 -22.92
N CYS A 45 4.83 -0.85 -21.87
CA CYS A 45 5.78 0.18 -21.47
C CYS A 45 7.23 -0.21 -21.74
N GLU A 46 7.49 -0.90 -22.83
CA GLU A 46 8.84 -1.44 -23.14
C GLU A 46 9.90 -0.35 -23.37
N ASP A 47 9.51 0.85 -23.74
CA ASP A 47 10.36 2.04 -23.85
C ASP A 47 11.05 2.39 -22.54
N ARG A 48 10.45 2.06 -21.38
CA ARG A 48 11.01 2.28 -20.05
C ARG A 48 12.26 1.47 -19.76
N LYS A 49 12.58 0.44 -20.55
CA LYS A 49 13.86 -0.28 -20.47
C LYS A 49 15.07 0.64 -20.58
N ASN A 50 14.88 1.81 -21.21
CA ASN A 50 15.94 2.79 -21.38
C ASN A 50 16.17 3.70 -20.16
N LEU A 51 15.30 3.67 -19.15
CA LEU A 51 15.45 4.43 -17.91
C LEU A 51 16.60 3.87 -17.05
N PRO A 52 17.29 4.72 -16.27
CA PRO A 52 18.48 4.32 -15.50
C PRO A 52 18.24 3.09 -14.60
N TYR A 53 17.19 3.12 -13.78
CA TYR A 53 16.85 2.00 -12.89
C TYR A 53 16.61 0.70 -13.66
N HIS A 54 15.82 0.75 -14.74
CA HIS A 54 15.50 -0.42 -15.54
C HIS A 54 16.76 -1.02 -16.19
N LYS A 55 17.67 -0.18 -16.69
CA LYS A 55 18.93 -0.63 -17.23
C LYS A 55 19.79 -1.33 -16.19
N MET A 56 19.94 -0.74 -15.01
CA MET A 56 20.73 -1.34 -13.92
C MET A 56 20.17 -2.69 -13.51
N LEU A 57 18.84 -2.81 -13.40
CA LEU A 57 18.20 -4.07 -13.07
C LEU A 57 18.42 -5.11 -14.18
N LEU A 58 18.15 -4.75 -15.43
CA LEU A 58 18.29 -5.66 -16.58
C LEU A 58 19.73 -6.12 -16.81
N ASN A 59 20.72 -5.34 -16.37
CA ASN A 59 22.15 -5.68 -16.43
C ASN A 59 22.60 -6.51 -15.21
N GLY A 60 21.73 -6.82 -14.25
CA GLY A 60 22.10 -7.53 -13.04
C GLY A 60 22.97 -6.73 -12.07
N GLU A 61 22.93 -5.40 -12.14
CA GLU A 61 23.72 -4.50 -11.29
C GLU A 61 23.07 -4.25 -9.92
N LEU A 62 21.79 -4.65 -9.75
CA LEU A 62 21.04 -4.45 -8.52
C LEU A 62 20.81 -5.78 -7.79
N PRO A 63 20.82 -5.77 -6.44
CA PRO A 63 20.52 -6.97 -5.66
C PRO A 63 19.05 -7.36 -5.75
N CYS A 64 18.75 -8.64 -5.61
CA CYS A 64 17.39 -9.13 -5.40
C CYS A 64 16.85 -8.61 -4.07
N THR A 65 15.63 -8.10 -4.07
CA THR A 65 15.01 -7.50 -2.89
C THR A 65 13.57 -7.98 -2.71
N ILE A 66 13.10 -7.91 -1.48
CA ILE A 66 11.69 -7.93 -1.11
C ILE A 66 11.33 -6.56 -0.55
N GLY A 67 10.17 -6.06 -0.87
CA GLY A 67 9.74 -4.76 -0.38
C GLY A 67 8.30 -4.79 0.08
N GLY A 68 7.97 -3.94 1.02
CA GLY A 68 6.61 -3.79 1.52
C GLY A 68 6.42 -2.45 2.19
N GLY A 69 5.16 -2.05 2.29
CA GLY A 69 4.73 -0.87 3.02
C GLY A 69 3.78 -1.26 4.13
N ILE A 70 3.96 -0.66 5.31
CA ILE A 70 3.00 -0.76 6.41
C ILE A 70 2.21 0.53 6.45
N GLY A 71 0.88 0.43 6.42
CA GLY A 71 -0.02 1.57 6.59
C GLY A 71 0.05 2.09 8.02
N GLN A 72 0.85 3.12 8.27
CA GLN A 72 1.07 3.66 9.62
C GLN A 72 -0.22 4.04 10.33
N SER A 73 -1.08 4.81 9.67
CA SER A 73 -2.36 5.23 10.26
C SER A 73 -3.31 4.04 10.48
N ARG A 74 -3.35 3.10 9.55
CA ARG A 74 -4.16 1.88 9.71
C ARG A 74 -3.66 1.00 10.86
N LEU A 75 -2.34 0.88 11.03
CA LEU A 75 -1.75 0.18 12.16
C LEU A 75 -2.10 0.88 13.48
N CYS A 76 -2.02 2.22 13.53
CA CYS A 76 -2.44 2.98 14.70
C CYS A 76 -3.93 2.79 15.00
N MET A 77 -4.80 2.81 13.99
CA MET A 77 -6.23 2.52 14.16
C MET A 77 -6.45 1.15 14.80
N LEU A 78 -5.78 0.12 14.27
CA LEU A 78 -5.89 -1.25 14.76
C LEU A 78 -5.43 -1.36 16.22
N LEU A 79 -4.24 -0.82 16.54
CA LEU A 79 -3.65 -0.93 17.89
C LEU A 79 -4.37 -0.09 18.95
N LEU A 80 -4.97 1.03 18.55
CA LEU A 80 -5.70 1.94 19.42
C LEU A 80 -7.22 1.74 19.38
N ASP A 81 -7.68 0.76 18.61
CA ASP A 81 -9.09 0.44 18.41
C ASP A 81 -9.92 1.67 17.98
N ARG A 82 -9.47 2.36 16.94
CA ARG A 82 -10.07 3.59 16.43
C ARG A 82 -10.89 3.36 15.16
N ALA A 83 -12.12 3.89 15.14
CA ALA A 83 -13.05 3.68 14.04
C ALA A 83 -12.75 4.52 12.79
N HIS A 84 -12.04 5.63 12.94
CA HIS A 84 -11.75 6.54 11.82
C HIS A 84 -10.28 6.97 11.80
N VAL A 85 -9.70 7.04 10.60
CA VAL A 85 -8.29 7.44 10.43
C VAL A 85 -7.99 8.83 10.99
N GLY A 86 -8.97 9.72 11.01
CA GLY A 86 -8.85 11.07 11.60
C GLY A 86 -8.64 11.09 13.11
N GLU A 87 -8.85 9.97 13.82
CA GLU A 87 -8.52 9.88 15.25
C GLU A 87 -7.02 9.64 15.50
N VAL A 88 -6.27 9.27 14.46
CA VAL A 88 -4.84 8.96 14.54
C VAL A 88 -3.98 9.77 13.57
N GLN A 89 -4.61 10.53 12.70
CA GLN A 89 -3.94 11.36 11.69
C GLN A 89 -4.69 12.67 11.49
N ALA A 90 -4.02 13.79 11.69
CA ALA A 90 -4.57 15.10 11.40
C ALA A 90 -4.72 15.32 9.89
N SER A 91 -5.86 15.87 9.47
CA SER A 91 -6.14 16.21 8.08
C SER A 91 -7.24 17.26 7.98
N ILE A 92 -7.56 17.69 6.76
CA ILE A 92 -8.69 18.56 6.46
C ILE A 92 -9.88 17.65 6.11
N TRP A 93 -10.91 17.69 6.96
CA TRP A 93 -12.11 16.87 6.79
C TRP A 93 -13.29 17.73 6.36
N PRO A 94 -14.14 17.26 5.44
CA PRO A 94 -15.41 17.92 5.11
C PRO A 94 -16.31 18.06 6.33
N GLU A 95 -17.10 19.16 6.40
CA GLU A 95 -17.97 19.40 7.55
C GLU A 95 -18.99 18.29 7.77
N GLU A 96 -19.56 17.73 6.69
CA GLU A 96 -20.48 16.58 6.75
C GLU A 96 -19.85 15.38 7.47
N MET A 97 -18.59 15.07 7.16
CA MET A 97 -17.84 13.99 7.82
C MET A 97 -17.60 14.31 9.30
N LYS A 98 -17.23 15.55 9.62
CA LYS A 98 -17.05 15.98 11.01
C LYS A 98 -18.34 15.87 11.82
N GLU A 99 -19.46 16.25 11.24
CA GLU A 99 -20.77 16.11 11.88
C GLU A 99 -21.16 14.65 12.11
N GLU A 100 -20.92 13.79 11.12
CA GLU A 100 -21.18 12.37 11.25
C GLU A 100 -20.30 11.73 12.32
N CYS A 101 -19.02 12.04 12.34
CA CYS A 101 -18.09 11.58 13.37
C CYS A 101 -18.53 12.02 14.78
N ARG A 102 -19.00 13.28 14.94
CA ARG A 102 -19.50 13.77 16.22
C ARG A 102 -20.72 12.99 16.72
N LYS A 103 -21.66 12.63 15.83
CA LYS A 103 -22.84 11.83 16.19
C LYS A 103 -22.42 10.47 16.79
N HIS A 104 -21.34 9.91 16.28
CA HIS A 104 -20.80 8.63 16.72
C HIS A 104 -19.72 8.76 17.82
N LYS A 105 -19.52 9.96 18.37
CA LYS A 105 -18.50 10.28 19.38
C LYS A 105 -17.06 9.97 18.91
N ILE A 106 -16.81 10.10 17.63
CA ILE A 106 -15.48 9.98 17.00
C ILE A 106 -14.85 11.36 16.98
N PHE A 107 -13.69 11.50 17.61
CA PHE A 107 -12.97 12.77 17.71
C PHE A 107 -11.85 12.83 16.67
N LEU A 108 -12.00 13.69 15.68
CA LEU A 108 -11.00 13.91 14.64
C LEU A 108 -9.91 14.88 15.13
N LEU A 109 -8.65 14.56 14.83
CA LEU A 109 -7.49 15.40 15.10
C LEU A 109 -7.40 16.61 14.16
#